data_712cc4bd83bd3a4085b7ada3c387ff4a
#
_entry.id   712cc4bd83bd3a4085b7ada3c387ff4a
#
_cell.length_a   1.000
_cell.length_b   1.000
_cell.length_c   1.000
_cell.angle_alpha   90.00
_cell.angle_beta   90.00
_cell.angle_gamma   90.00
#
_symmetry.space_group_name_H-M   'P 1'
#
loop_
_entity.id
_entity.type
_entity.pdbx_description
1 polymer ?
#
loop_
_entity_poly.entity_id
_entity_poly.type
_entity_poly.pdbx_seq_one_letter_code
_entity_poly.pdbx_strand_id
1 'polypeptide(L)'
;MRRREHKVSYLSSEAIFAIPAMKPSKVILSLLICSCLMLSDIYYESSSKIRGYAQDLFIPLGALVNIPIGFFASIPDSLRTRSDLMLSLEQLEEENKKLQVINQFLEKVSKENEELNSLWSSARLNYDNYSFARKRSISSNEFQPLLIVDISPNNNVGINDVLLSPSGLVGRIRSLGLYSAEIMVLHDVRSSIPIVTEKSKLHGNLKGNGIGRAGNIEYIKKTAAYELGEKVYTSGIAGILPEGIFVGEITSIDDLADSEFLKIEVSFMQSPFNQDFYLIYKNE
;
A
#
# COMPACT_ATOMS: atom_id res chain seq x y z
N MET A 1 -40.04 79.16 -25.30
CA MET A 1 -39.82 77.79 -25.73
C MET A 1 -38.33 77.49 -25.74
N ARG A 2 -37.80 76.72 -24.73
CA ARG A 2 -36.39 76.40 -24.61
C ARG A 2 -36.28 74.89 -24.93
N ARG A 3 -35.68 74.56 -26.06
CA ARG A 3 -35.31 73.16 -26.44
C ARG A 3 -34.17 72.72 -25.54
N ARG A 4 -34.32 71.61 -24.83
CA ARG A 4 -33.26 70.89 -24.15
C ARG A 4 -32.63 69.87 -25.14
N GLU A 5 -31.36 70.03 -25.41
CA GLU A 5 -30.57 69.10 -26.16
C GLU A 5 -30.11 67.93 -25.21
N HIS A 6 -30.44 66.71 -25.56
CA HIS A 6 -29.95 65.54 -24.88
C HIS A 6 -28.51 65.28 -25.35
N LYS A 7 -27.53 65.38 -24.46
CA LYS A 7 -26.18 64.85 -24.68
C LYS A 7 -26.21 63.37 -24.59
N VAL A 8 -25.93 62.66 -25.68
CA VAL A 8 -25.68 61.23 -25.73
C VAL A 8 -24.23 60.99 -25.30
N SER A 9 -24.03 60.41 -24.16
CA SER A 9 -22.70 59.98 -23.73
C SER A 9 -22.29 58.68 -24.48
N TYR A 10 -21.22 58.76 -25.24
CA TYR A 10 -20.59 57.61 -25.85
C TYR A 10 -19.93 56.74 -24.78
N LEU A 11 -20.50 55.59 -24.50
CA LEU A 11 -19.85 54.56 -23.71
C LEU A 11 -18.72 53.97 -24.56
N SER A 12 -17.47 54.23 -24.18
CA SER A 12 -16.32 53.58 -24.75
C SER A 12 -16.37 52.09 -24.34
N SER A 13 -16.51 51.22 -25.31
CA SER A 13 -16.37 49.78 -25.11
C SER A 13 -14.87 49.45 -24.89
N GLU A 14 -14.42 49.53 -23.65
CA GLU A 14 -13.13 48.89 -23.31
C GLU A 14 -13.29 47.38 -23.43
N ALA A 15 -12.49 46.81 -24.29
CA ALA A 15 -12.45 45.36 -24.47
C ALA A 15 -12.04 44.69 -23.16
N ILE A 16 -12.95 43.95 -22.55
CA ILE A 16 -12.78 43.22 -21.28
C ILE A 16 -11.73 42.08 -21.37
N PHE A 17 -11.21 41.81 -22.56
CA PHE A 17 -10.22 40.78 -22.82
C PHE A 17 -8.92 41.35 -23.45
N ALA A 18 -8.34 42.35 -22.83
CA ALA A 18 -6.98 42.75 -23.15
C ALA A 18 -6.00 41.79 -22.46
N ILE A 19 -5.67 40.64 -23.11
CA ILE A 19 -4.56 39.80 -22.70
C ILE A 19 -3.28 40.63 -22.80
N PRO A 20 -2.54 40.90 -21.72
CA PRO A 20 -1.31 41.66 -21.80
C PRO A 20 -0.32 40.92 -22.70
N ALA A 21 0.11 41.55 -23.78
CA ALA A 21 1.09 41.02 -24.70
C ALA A 21 2.36 40.67 -23.91
N MET A 22 2.62 39.38 -23.71
CA MET A 22 3.81 38.89 -23.03
C MET A 22 5.04 39.32 -23.83
N LYS A 23 5.96 40.05 -23.20
CA LYS A 23 7.21 40.47 -23.85
C LYS A 23 7.92 39.25 -24.39
N PRO A 24 8.30 39.23 -25.68
CA PRO A 24 8.88 38.04 -26.34
C PRO A 24 10.14 37.52 -25.61
N SER A 25 10.87 38.40 -24.93
CA SER A 25 12.03 38.03 -24.11
C SER A 25 11.71 37.07 -22.95
N LYS A 26 10.52 37.16 -22.34
CA LYS A 26 10.11 36.25 -21.25
C LYS A 26 9.74 34.85 -21.77
N VAL A 27 9.17 34.77 -22.97
CA VAL A 27 8.82 33.52 -23.60
C VAL A 27 10.10 32.78 -24.06
N ILE A 28 11.04 33.51 -24.64
CA ILE A 28 12.35 32.93 -25.04
C ILE A 28 13.13 32.43 -23.82
N LEU A 29 13.13 33.18 -22.71
CA LEU A 29 13.80 32.78 -21.47
C LEU A 29 13.18 31.52 -20.88
N SER A 30 11.85 31.41 -20.85
CA SER A 30 11.16 30.20 -20.34
C SER A 30 11.41 28.97 -21.20
N LEU A 31 11.46 29.14 -22.53
CA LEU A 31 11.81 28.07 -23.49
C LEU A 31 13.26 27.60 -23.30
N LEU A 32 14.18 28.52 -23.06
CA LEU A 32 15.59 28.21 -22.83
C LEU A 32 15.79 27.45 -21.52
N ILE A 33 15.12 27.86 -20.45
CA ILE A 33 15.13 27.15 -19.17
C ILE A 33 14.53 25.73 -19.31
N CYS A 34 13.41 25.58 -20.02
CA CYS A 34 12.78 24.27 -20.25
C CYS A 34 13.67 23.35 -21.08
N SER A 35 14.32 23.86 -22.11
CA SER A 35 15.29 23.12 -22.93
C SER A 35 16.53 22.71 -22.13
N CYS A 36 17.04 23.57 -21.27
CA CYS A 36 18.19 23.28 -20.40
C CYS A 36 17.85 22.19 -19.35
N LEU A 37 16.62 22.21 -18.79
CA LEU A 37 16.13 21.18 -17.90
C LEU A 37 15.97 19.83 -18.61
N MET A 38 15.46 19.82 -19.86
CA MET A 38 15.36 18.58 -20.65
C MET A 38 16.73 18.00 -21.01
N LEU A 39 17.68 18.83 -21.35
CA LEU A 39 19.04 18.39 -21.65
C LEU A 39 19.76 17.88 -20.40
N SER A 40 19.51 18.50 -19.24
CA SER A 40 20.02 18.03 -17.95
C SER A 40 19.45 16.65 -17.58
N ASP A 41 18.20 16.36 -17.89
CA ASP A 41 17.55 15.07 -17.61
C ASP A 41 18.12 13.93 -18.48
N ILE A 42 18.56 14.23 -19.69
CA ILE A 42 19.17 13.25 -20.61
C ILE A 42 20.62 12.92 -20.22
N TYR A 43 21.37 13.91 -19.68
CA TYR A 43 22.82 13.74 -19.41
C TYR A 43 23.16 13.24 -18.00
N TYR A 44 22.25 13.38 -17.04
CA TYR A 44 22.46 12.93 -15.67
C TYR A 44 21.46 11.83 -15.30
N GLU A 45 21.91 10.58 -15.27
CA GLU A 45 21.17 9.42 -14.71
C GLU A 45 20.79 9.59 -13.21
N SER A 46 20.96 10.78 -12.66
CA SER A 46 20.63 11.14 -11.29
C SER A 46 19.14 11.42 -11.06
N SER A 47 18.30 11.29 -12.09
CA SER A 47 16.88 11.65 -12.03
C SER A 47 16.07 10.74 -11.06
N SER A 48 16.53 9.51 -10.81
CA SER A 48 15.86 8.60 -9.87
C SER A 48 15.91 9.09 -8.41
N LYS A 49 17.00 9.71 -8.00
CA LYS A 49 17.18 10.25 -6.64
C LYS A 49 16.44 11.59 -6.46
N ILE A 50 16.47 12.44 -7.50
CA ILE A 50 15.77 13.74 -7.47
C ILE A 50 14.25 13.54 -7.52
N ARG A 51 13.76 12.52 -8.22
CA ARG A 51 12.34 12.16 -8.26
C ARG A 51 11.81 11.70 -6.90
N GLY A 52 12.62 10.97 -6.11
CA GLY A 52 12.28 10.59 -4.74
C GLY A 52 12.14 11.81 -3.81
N TYR A 53 13.09 12.74 -3.85
CA TYR A 53 13.01 13.97 -3.05
C TYR A 53 11.91 14.93 -3.51
N ALA A 54 11.64 15.02 -4.81
CA ALA A 54 10.54 15.81 -5.34
C ALA A 54 9.18 15.24 -4.90
N GLN A 55 9.02 13.93 -4.89
CA GLN A 55 7.78 13.27 -4.46
C GLN A 55 7.49 13.55 -2.98
N ASP A 56 8.49 13.49 -2.11
CA ASP A 56 8.33 13.80 -0.68
C ASP A 56 8.05 15.29 -0.41
N LEU A 57 8.49 16.18 -1.31
CA LEU A 57 8.23 17.63 -1.23
C LEU A 57 6.83 18.03 -1.76
N PHE A 58 6.29 17.28 -2.73
CA PHE A 58 4.98 17.58 -3.32
C PHE A 58 3.81 16.91 -2.59
N ILE A 59 4.03 15.85 -1.79
CA ILE A 59 2.99 15.20 -0.98
C ILE A 59 2.32 16.17 0.01
N PRO A 60 3.05 17.02 0.78
CA PRO A 60 2.38 17.98 1.67
C PRO A 60 1.61 19.08 0.93
N LEU A 61 1.97 19.40 -0.33
CA LEU A 61 1.19 20.36 -1.14
C LEU A 61 -0.15 19.77 -1.62
N GLY A 62 -0.20 18.47 -1.91
CA GLY A 62 -1.45 17.77 -2.24
C GLY A 62 -2.43 17.70 -1.05
N ALA A 63 -1.92 17.62 0.17
CA ALA A 63 -2.72 17.66 1.38
C ALA A 63 -3.35 19.06 1.62
N LEU A 64 -2.69 20.14 1.19
CA LEU A 64 -3.21 21.51 1.28
C LEU A 64 -4.38 21.78 0.31
N VAL A 65 -4.47 21.06 -0.81
CA VAL A 65 -5.56 21.26 -1.81
C VAL A 65 -6.85 20.55 -1.36
N ASN A 66 -6.76 19.50 -0.53
CA ASN A 66 -7.93 18.76 -0.05
C ASN A 66 -8.55 19.27 1.27
N ILE A 67 -8.02 20.34 1.86
CA ILE A 67 -8.49 20.87 3.15
C ILE A 67 -9.81 21.68 3.09
N PRO A 68 -10.30 22.31 1.99
CA PRO A 68 -11.31 23.34 2.18
C PRO A 68 -12.76 22.90 2.21
N ILE A 69 -13.13 21.68 1.88
CA ILE A 69 -14.56 21.33 1.78
C ILE A 69 -15.06 20.57 3.02
N GLY A 70 -14.21 19.84 3.73
CA GLY A 70 -14.59 19.12 4.96
C GLY A 70 -14.65 20.00 6.21
N PHE A 71 -13.91 21.12 6.24
CA PHE A 71 -13.82 21.96 7.43
C PHE A 71 -15.09 22.79 7.70
N PHE A 72 -15.90 23.06 6.68
CA PHE A 72 -17.16 23.80 6.85
C PHE A 72 -18.40 22.92 7.03
N ALA A 73 -18.27 21.60 6.79
CA ALA A 73 -19.39 20.68 6.98
C ALA A 73 -19.49 20.10 8.42
N SER A 74 -18.50 20.38 9.28
CA SER A 74 -18.40 19.75 10.62
C SER A 74 -18.68 20.71 11.79
N ILE A 75 -19.38 21.83 11.55
CA ILE A 75 -19.74 22.79 12.63
C ILE A 75 -21.14 22.56 13.27
N PRO A 76 -21.87 21.47 13.10
CA PRO A 76 -22.91 21.19 14.07
C PRO A 76 -22.58 20.13 15.13
N ASP A 77 -21.38 19.49 15.11
CA ASP A 77 -21.07 18.40 16.05
C ASP A 77 -20.49 18.84 17.39
N SER A 78 -20.41 20.13 17.67
CA SER A 78 -19.94 20.65 18.98
C SER A 78 -20.94 20.50 20.13
N LEU A 79 -22.09 19.87 19.89
CA LEU A 79 -23.10 19.56 20.89
C LEU A 79 -23.27 18.05 21.13
N ARG A 80 -22.22 17.26 20.93
CA ARG A 80 -22.23 15.90 21.50
C ARG A 80 -22.35 16.02 23.00
N THR A 81 -23.51 15.60 23.48
CA THR A 81 -23.87 15.65 24.88
C THR A 81 -22.80 14.89 25.69
N ARG A 82 -22.45 15.39 26.85
CA ARG A 82 -21.48 14.79 27.79
C ARG A 82 -21.73 13.28 28.01
N SER A 83 -22.97 12.83 27.84
CA SER A 83 -23.37 11.42 27.85
C SER A 83 -22.79 10.62 26.69
N ASP A 84 -22.72 11.16 25.47
CA ASP A 84 -22.18 10.42 24.30
C ASP A 84 -20.65 10.25 24.42
N LEU A 85 -20.00 11.26 24.99
CA LEU A 85 -18.57 11.17 25.32
C LEU A 85 -18.29 10.14 26.41
N MET A 86 -19.13 10.08 27.45
CA MET A 86 -19.00 9.08 28.51
C MET A 86 -19.24 7.66 27.97
N LEU A 87 -20.25 7.45 27.11
CA LEU A 87 -20.49 6.16 26.47
C LEU A 87 -19.32 5.75 25.56
N SER A 88 -18.75 6.69 24.82
CA SER A 88 -17.58 6.41 24.00
C SER A 88 -16.34 6.05 24.81
N LEU A 89 -16.13 6.70 25.95
CA LEU A 89 -15.05 6.37 26.88
C LEU A 89 -15.25 4.99 27.50
N GLU A 90 -16.47 4.65 27.92
CA GLU A 90 -16.79 3.33 28.47
C GLU A 90 -16.59 2.22 27.44
N GLN A 91 -17.00 2.44 26.19
CA GLN A 91 -16.73 1.51 25.08
C GLN A 91 -15.24 1.33 24.82
N LEU A 92 -14.47 2.43 24.78
CA LEU A 92 -13.02 2.38 24.59
C LEU A 92 -12.31 1.70 25.75
N GLU A 93 -12.78 1.90 26.98
CA GLU A 93 -12.24 1.19 28.14
C GLU A 93 -12.55 -0.30 28.09
N GLU A 94 -13.76 -0.68 27.66
CA GLU A 94 -14.13 -2.09 27.49
C GLU A 94 -13.31 -2.76 26.38
N GLU A 95 -13.13 -2.08 25.24
CA GLU A 95 -12.26 -2.57 24.16
C GLU A 95 -10.80 -2.69 24.62
N ASN A 96 -10.30 -1.71 25.36
CA ASN A 96 -8.94 -1.76 25.91
C ASN A 96 -8.76 -2.94 26.87
N LYS A 97 -9.73 -3.19 27.75
CA LYS A 97 -9.72 -4.38 28.62
C LYS A 97 -9.76 -5.69 27.82
N LYS A 98 -10.58 -5.76 26.77
CA LYS A 98 -10.62 -6.93 25.89
C LYS A 98 -9.27 -7.15 25.19
N LEU A 99 -8.67 -6.08 24.66
CA LEU A 99 -7.35 -6.15 24.02
C LEU A 99 -6.25 -6.57 25.00
N GLN A 100 -6.28 -6.08 26.24
CA GLN A 100 -5.34 -6.49 27.28
C GLN A 100 -5.46 -7.99 27.62
N VAL A 101 -6.69 -8.51 27.74
CA VAL A 101 -6.92 -9.95 27.96
C VAL A 101 -6.43 -10.78 26.79
N ILE A 102 -6.70 -10.33 25.56
CA ILE A 102 -6.21 -11.00 24.33
C ILE A 102 -4.68 -11.00 24.31
N ASN A 103 -4.03 -9.89 24.62
CA ASN A 103 -2.58 -9.82 24.67
C ASN A 103 -1.98 -10.76 25.72
N GLN A 104 -2.55 -10.82 26.93
CA GLN A 104 -2.11 -11.78 27.96
C GLN A 104 -2.28 -13.23 27.50
N PHE A 105 -3.37 -13.53 26.79
CA PHE A 105 -3.59 -14.86 26.21
C PHE A 105 -2.56 -15.18 25.11
N LEU A 106 -2.29 -14.21 24.24
CA LEU A 106 -1.27 -14.35 23.19
C LEU A 106 0.14 -14.54 23.76
N GLU A 107 0.49 -13.79 24.82
CA GLU A 107 1.76 -13.98 25.52
C GLU A 107 1.89 -15.38 26.12
N LYS A 108 0.79 -15.91 26.70
CA LYS A 108 0.79 -17.27 27.23
C LYS A 108 0.99 -18.31 26.14
N VAL A 109 0.24 -18.19 25.04
CA VAL A 109 0.36 -19.11 23.89
C VAL A 109 1.75 -19.00 23.26
N SER A 110 2.32 -17.79 23.20
CA SER A 110 3.68 -17.58 22.72
C SER A 110 4.71 -18.30 23.57
N LYS A 111 4.62 -18.19 24.90
CA LYS A 111 5.52 -18.89 25.82
C LYS A 111 5.39 -20.41 25.71
N GLU A 112 4.16 -20.93 25.64
CA GLU A 112 3.93 -22.36 25.41
C GLU A 112 4.53 -22.83 24.08
N ASN A 113 4.45 -21.99 23.02
CA ASN A 113 5.03 -22.27 21.72
C ASN A 113 6.57 -22.21 21.76
N GLU A 114 7.16 -21.25 22.47
CA GLU A 114 8.60 -21.17 22.70
C GLU A 114 9.14 -22.40 23.45
N GLU A 115 8.45 -22.86 24.48
CA GLU A 115 8.80 -24.09 25.21
C GLU A 115 8.74 -25.31 24.28
N LEU A 116 7.70 -25.44 23.46
CA LEU A 116 7.58 -26.52 22.47
C LEU A 116 8.67 -26.41 21.39
N ASN A 117 8.96 -25.22 20.88
CA ASN A 117 9.98 -24.99 19.87
C ASN A 117 11.39 -25.18 20.39
N SER A 118 11.65 -24.93 21.69
CA SER A 118 12.93 -25.26 22.31
C SER A 118 13.21 -26.77 22.31
N LEU A 119 12.15 -27.58 22.39
CA LEU A 119 12.24 -29.04 22.30
C LEU A 119 12.44 -29.52 20.84
N TRP A 120 11.96 -28.77 19.85
CA TRP A 120 11.98 -29.18 18.44
C TRP A 120 13.05 -28.47 17.60
N SER A 121 13.86 -27.58 18.18
CA SER A 121 14.96 -26.81 17.53
C SER A 121 14.63 -26.21 16.16
N SER A 122 13.37 -25.89 15.89
CA SER A 122 12.97 -25.35 14.60
C SER A 122 12.12 -24.08 14.70
N ALA A 123 12.47 -23.08 13.88
CA ALA A 123 11.77 -21.86 13.53
C ALA A 123 11.55 -20.85 14.67
N ARG A 124 12.50 -19.93 14.77
CA ARG A 124 12.44 -18.73 15.63
C ARG A 124 11.53 -17.69 14.98
N LEU A 125 10.33 -17.52 15.52
CA LEU A 125 9.60 -16.28 15.36
C LEU A 125 9.95 -15.38 16.56
N ASN A 126 10.93 -14.53 16.37
CA ASN A 126 11.32 -13.53 17.36
C ASN A 126 10.38 -12.34 17.24
N TYR A 127 9.53 -12.11 18.25
CA TYR A 127 8.56 -10.99 18.27
C TYR A 127 9.20 -9.60 18.26
N ASP A 128 10.48 -9.49 18.59
CA ASP A 128 11.24 -8.25 18.56
C ASP A 128 11.51 -7.71 17.14
N ASN A 129 11.21 -8.51 16.12
CA ASN A 129 11.44 -8.17 14.72
C ASN A 129 10.24 -7.51 14.01
N TYR A 130 9.21 -7.07 14.77
CA TYR A 130 8.06 -6.41 14.17
C TYR A 130 8.12 -4.88 14.32
N SER A 131 7.70 -4.19 13.28
CA SER A 131 7.54 -2.74 13.27
C SER A 131 6.15 -2.37 12.77
N PHE A 132 5.54 -1.34 13.36
CA PHE A 132 4.26 -0.82 12.87
C PHE A 132 4.45 0.04 11.64
N ALA A 133 3.53 -0.12 10.69
CA ALA A 133 3.43 0.72 9.51
C ALA A 133 1.99 1.19 9.33
N ARG A 134 1.82 2.44 8.91
CA ARG A 134 0.51 3.03 8.61
C ARG A 134 0.37 3.24 7.11
N LYS A 135 -0.79 2.94 6.57
CA LYS A 135 -1.11 3.22 5.17
C LYS A 135 -1.04 4.73 4.90
N ARG A 136 -0.23 5.13 3.93
CA ARG A 136 -0.11 6.52 3.46
C ARG A 136 -0.93 6.74 2.20
N SER A 137 -0.74 5.91 1.20
CA SER A 137 -1.44 6.02 -0.07
C SER A 137 -1.52 4.70 -0.80
N ILE A 138 -2.46 4.62 -1.73
CA ILE A 138 -2.67 3.49 -2.61
C ILE A 138 -2.78 4.01 -4.03
N SER A 139 -2.09 3.37 -4.96
CA SER A 139 -2.36 3.53 -6.40
C SER A 139 -3.05 2.27 -6.90
N SER A 140 -4.26 2.44 -7.43
CA SER A 140 -5.09 1.33 -7.91
C SER A 140 -4.85 1.01 -9.38
N ASN A 141 -3.59 0.82 -9.77
CA ASN A 141 -3.32 0.18 -11.06
C ASN A 141 -3.68 -1.30 -10.94
N GLU A 142 -4.55 -1.79 -11.82
CA GLU A 142 -5.08 -3.16 -11.74
C GLU A 142 -3.98 -4.23 -11.70
N PHE A 143 -2.94 -4.09 -12.51
CA PHE A 143 -1.88 -5.10 -12.65
C PHE A 143 -0.64 -4.81 -11.79
N GLN A 144 -0.41 -3.56 -11.46
CA GLN A 144 0.73 -3.12 -10.67
C GLN A 144 0.27 -2.20 -9.54
N PRO A 145 -0.49 -2.74 -8.60
CA PRO A 145 -0.97 -1.96 -7.46
C PRO A 145 0.21 -1.53 -6.60
N LEU A 146 0.19 -0.27 -6.18
CA LEU A 146 1.20 0.30 -5.32
C LEU A 146 0.58 0.65 -3.97
N LEU A 147 1.14 0.10 -2.91
CA LEU A 147 0.82 0.47 -1.54
C LEU A 147 2.04 1.18 -0.95
N ILE A 148 1.83 2.40 -0.45
CA ILE A 148 2.85 3.16 0.27
C ILE A 148 2.44 3.21 1.74
N VAL A 149 3.36 2.85 2.62
CA VAL A 149 3.16 2.90 4.07
C VAL A 149 4.15 3.85 4.72
N ASP A 150 3.71 4.48 5.81
CA ASP A 150 4.59 5.27 6.68
C ASP A 150 5.39 4.35 7.59
N ILE A 151 6.67 4.62 7.70
CA ILE A 151 7.60 3.94 8.59
C ILE A 151 8.29 4.96 9.50
N SER A 152 8.64 4.52 10.71
CA SER A 152 9.48 5.36 11.57
C SER A 152 10.95 5.20 11.20
N PRO A 153 11.74 6.29 11.13
CA PRO A 153 13.17 6.23 10.80
C PRO A 153 13.99 5.40 11.81
N ASN A 154 13.48 5.23 13.02
CA ASN A 154 14.12 4.44 14.07
C ASN A 154 13.86 2.93 13.92
N ASN A 155 12.98 2.55 13.04
CA ASN A 155 12.58 1.15 12.83
C ASN A 155 13.51 0.49 11.84
N ASN A 156 14.69 0.17 12.08
CA ASN A 156 15.65 -0.53 11.20
C ASN A 156 14.99 -1.50 10.18
N VAL A 157 14.23 -0.94 9.24
CA VAL A 157 13.43 -1.65 8.23
C VAL A 157 14.24 -1.74 6.95
N GLY A 158 14.28 -2.91 6.33
CA GLY A 158 15.07 -3.22 5.15
C GLY A 158 14.25 -3.46 3.87
N ILE A 159 14.92 -3.49 2.73
CA ILE A 159 14.35 -3.98 1.47
C ILE A 159 14.13 -5.49 1.61
N ASN A 160 13.01 -5.99 1.08
CA ASN A 160 12.50 -7.37 1.20
C ASN A 160 11.89 -7.72 2.57
N ASP A 161 11.87 -6.82 3.55
CA ASP A 161 11.06 -7.05 4.74
C ASP A 161 9.58 -7.26 4.37
N VAL A 162 8.91 -8.03 5.19
CA VAL A 162 7.58 -8.56 4.90
C VAL A 162 6.51 -7.69 5.52
N LEU A 163 5.50 -7.29 4.74
CA LEU A 163 4.33 -6.57 5.23
C LEU A 163 3.20 -7.56 5.52
N LEU A 164 2.71 -7.54 6.75
CA LEU A 164 1.68 -8.42 7.28
C LEU A 164 0.42 -7.64 7.66
N SER A 165 -0.71 -8.30 7.49
CA SER A 165 -2.00 -7.91 8.06
C SER A 165 -2.48 -8.99 9.02
N PRO A 166 -3.53 -8.76 9.83
CA PRO A 166 -4.15 -9.80 10.64
C PRO A 166 -4.62 -11.02 9.83
N SER A 167 -4.87 -10.84 8.53
CA SER A 167 -5.32 -11.90 7.63
C SER A 167 -4.18 -12.67 6.95
N GLY A 168 -2.93 -12.25 7.12
CA GLY A 168 -1.76 -12.91 6.53
C GLY A 168 -0.85 -11.95 5.76
N LEU A 169 -0.15 -12.50 4.78
CA LEU A 169 0.82 -11.80 3.95
C LEU A 169 0.15 -10.77 3.05
N VAL A 170 0.64 -9.54 3.08
CA VAL A 170 0.22 -8.45 2.19
C VAL A 170 1.19 -8.27 1.03
N GLY A 171 2.49 -8.33 1.32
CA GLY A 171 3.53 -8.13 0.34
C GLY A 171 4.91 -7.96 0.99
N ARG A 172 5.85 -7.40 0.22
CA ARG A 172 7.21 -7.12 0.70
C ARG A 172 7.65 -5.72 0.32
N ILE A 173 8.60 -5.18 1.06
CA ILE A 173 9.18 -3.87 0.80
C ILE A 173 10.01 -3.94 -0.48
N ARG A 174 9.67 -3.09 -1.45
CA ARG A 174 10.36 -2.94 -2.72
C ARG A 174 11.37 -1.80 -2.70
N SER A 175 10.99 -0.67 -2.12
CA SER A 175 11.86 0.50 -1.98
C SER A 175 11.59 1.23 -0.68
N LEU A 176 12.61 1.91 -0.17
CA LEU A 176 12.57 2.66 1.08
C LEU A 176 12.81 4.14 0.79
N GLY A 177 11.93 4.99 1.32
CA GLY A 177 12.14 6.40 1.51
C GLY A 177 12.62 6.71 2.93
N LEU A 178 12.70 7.99 3.29
CA LEU A 178 13.13 8.42 4.62
C LEU A 178 12.07 8.10 5.70
N TYR A 179 10.80 8.28 5.37
CA TYR A 179 9.64 8.07 6.26
C TYR A 179 8.56 7.20 5.61
N SER A 180 8.85 6.54 4.51
CA SER A 180 7.90 5.73 3.78
C SER A 180 8.54 4.51 3.14
N ALA A 181 7.75 3.46 2.95
CA ALA A 181 8.14 2.27 2.21
C ALA A 181 7.12 1.99 1.11
N GLU A 182 7.64 1.65 -0.07
CA GLU A 182 6.85 1.17 -1.19
C GLU A 182 6.73 -0.35 -1.13
N ILE A 183 5.52 -0.86 -1.14
CA ILE A 183 5.22 -2.28 -0.97
C ILE A 183 4.84 -2.90 -2.31
N MET A 184 5.55 -3.94 -2.69
CA MET A 184 5.10 -4.86 -3.75
C MET A 184 4.09 -5.83 -3.14
N VAL A 185 2.82 -5.63 -3.43
CA VAL A 185 1.74 -6.47 -2.89
C VAL A 185 1.66 -7.82 -3.61
N LEU A 186 1.02 -8.82 -2.99
CA LEU A 186 0.82 -10.16 -3.55
C LEU A 186 0.14 -10.15 -4.92
N HIS A 187 -0.79 -9.21 -5.13
CA HIS A 187 -1.58 -9.08 -6.36
C HIS A 187 -0.79 -8.55 -7.56
N ASP A 188 0.39 -7.96 -7.34
CA ASP A 188 1.23 -7.42 -8.42
C ASP A 188 1.68 -8.57 -9.35
N VAL A 189 1.51 -8.40 -10.65
CA VAL A 189 1.91 -9.40 -11.66
C VAL A 189 3.42 -9.71 -11.66
N ARG A 190 4.23 -8.85 -11.05
CA ARG A 190 5.67 -9.04 -10.85
C ARG A 190 5.96 -9.76 -9.52
N SER A 191 4.96 -9.93 -8.66
CA SER A 191 5.10 -10.63 -7.39
C SER A 191 5.17 -12.14 -7.66
N SER A 192 6.18 -12.77 -7.11
CA SER A 192 6.41 -14.22 -7.20
C SER A 192 6.91 -14.70 -5.85
N ILE A 193 6.18 -15.63 -5.25
CA ILE A 193 6.36 -16.03 -3.85
C ILE A 193 6.43 -17.54 -3.76
N PRO A 194 7.50 -18.10 -3.16
CA PRO A 194 7.59 -19.51 -2.89
C PRO A 194 6.61 -19.90 -1.77
N ILE A 195 5.75 -20.86 -2.07
CA ILE A 195 4.68 -21.32 -1.19
C ILE A 195 4.77 -22.82 -0.90
N VAL A 196 4.07 -23.22 0.17
CA VAL A 196 3.83 -24.60 0.55
C VAL A 196 2.36 -24.76 0.96
N THR A 197 1.76 -25.86 0.58
CA THR A 197 0.39 -26.17 0.98
C THR A 197 0.34 -26.83 2.36
N GLU A 198 -0.76 -26.66 3.08
CA GLU A 198 -0.90 -27.07 4.49
C GLU A 198 -0.86 -28.60 4.66
N LYS A 199 -1.67 -29.31 3.88
CA LYS A 199 -1.88 -30.77 4.03
C LYS A 199 -0.95 -31.58 3.14
N SER A 200 -0.98 -31.30 1.84
CA SER A 200 -0.21 -32.05 0.84
C SER A 200 1.29 -31.74 0.88
N LYS A 201 1.71 -30.67 1.58
CA LYS A 201 3.12 -30.24 1.70
C LYS A 201 3.80 -30.03 0.35
N LEU A 202 3.03 -29.69 -0.66
CA LEU A 202 3.54 -29.42 -2.01
C LEU A 202 4.07 -28.00 -2.11
N HIS A 203 5.23 -27.87 -2.71
CA HIS A 203 5.86 -26.58 -2.95
C HIS A 203 5.50 -26.07 -4.34
N GLY A 204 5.37 -24.75 -4.45
CA GLY A 204 5.10 -24.07 -5.71
C GLY A 204 5.55 -22.63 -5.67
N ASN A 205 5.40 -21.94 -6.79
CA ASN A 205 5.68 -20.51 -6.91
C ASN A 205 4.39 -19.78 -7.27
N LEU A 206 3.87 -18.99 -6.34
CA LEU A 206 2.63 -18.26 -6.48
C LEU A 206 2.91 -16.89 -7.09
N LYS A 207 2.25 -16.60 -8.21
CA LYS A 207 2.35 -15.33 -8.93
C LYS A 207 1.06 -14.53 -8.83
N GLY A 208 1.20 -13.23 -8.60
CA GLY A 208 0.08 -12.28 -8.64
C GLY A 208 -0.47 -12.11 -10.06
N ASN A 209 -1.77 -11.82 -10.15
CA ASN A 209 -2.47 -11.67 -11.43
C ASN A 209 -3.31 -10.39 -11.52
N GLY A 210 -3.06 -9.44 -10.63
CA GLY A 210 -3.79 -8.18 -10.53
C GLY A 210 -4.80 -8.14 -9.39
N ILE A 211 -5.29 -6.93 -9.09
CA ILE A 211 -6.30 -6.71 -8.04
C ILE A 211 -7.61 -7.41 -8.40
N GLY A 212 -8.22 -8.05 -7.42
CA GLY A 212 -9.51 -8.73 -7.58
C GLY A 212 -9.42 -10.04 -8.36
N ARG A 213 -8.23 -10.51 -8.71
CA ARG A 213 -7.99 -11.78 -9.38
C ARG A 213 -7.25 -12.74 -8.46
N ALA A 214 -7.50 -14.02 -8.66
CA ALA A 214 -6.74 -15.09 -8.01
C ALA A 214 -5.30 -15.10 -8.51
N GLY A 215 -4.35 -15.39 -7.63
CA GLY A 215 -2.98 -15.68 -8.03
C GLY A 215 -2.87 -17.06 -8.66
N ASN A 216 -1.83 -17.29 -9.46
CA ASN A 216 -1.59 -18.59 -10.12
C ASN A 216 -0.34 -19.24 -9.54
N ILE A 217 -0.43 -20.54 -9.22
CA ILE A 217 0.75 -21.35 -8.94
C ILE A 217 1.32 -21.83 -10.27
N GLU A 218 2.57 -21.44 -10.55
CA GLU A 218 3.20 -21.71 -11.86
C GLU A 218 3.97 -23.05 -11.85
N TYR A 219 4.07 -23.67 -13.04
CA TYR A 219 4.91 -24.83 -13.35
C TYR A 219 4.61 -26.11 -12.55
N ILE A 220 3.36 -26.34 -12.21
CA ILE A 220 2.93 -27.53 -11.48
C ILE A 220 2.63 -28.66 -12.45
N LYS A 221 3.36 -29.78 -12.33
CA LYS A 221 3.11 -30.97 -13.15
C LYS A 221 1.76 -31.59 -12.83
N LYS A 222 1.11 -32.19 -13.85
CA LYS A 222 -0.19 -32.88 -13.70
C LYS A 222 -0.18 -34.05 -12.68
N THR A 223 1.00 -34.56 -12.33
CA THR A 223 1.17 -35.63 -11.32
C THR A 223 1.09 -35.12 -9.87
N ALA A 224 1.07 -33.81 -9.65
CA ALA A 224 1.00 -33.23 -8.31
C ALA A 224 -0.44 -33.23 -7.79
N ALA A 225 -0.63 -33.74 -6.56
CA ALA A 225 -1.95 -33.90 -5.94
C ALA A 225 -2.29 -32.73 -5.02
N TYR A 226 -2.54 -31.56 -5.61
CA TYR A 226 -3.10 -30.42 -4.87
C TYR A 226 -4.58 -30.64 -4.58
N GLU A 227 -5.06 -30.15 -3.44
CA GLU A 227 -6.46 -30.25 -3.03
C GLU A 227 -7.18 -28.91 -3.13
N LEU A 228 -8.44 -28.93 -3.59
CA LEU A 228 -9.29 -27.74 -3.59
C LEU A 228 -9.60 -27.31 -2.15
N GLY A 229 -9.56 -26.02 -1.86
CA GLY A 229 -9.78 -25.47 -0.52
C GLY A 229 -8.59 -25.63 0.43
N GLU A 230 -7.46 -26.12 -0.05
CA GLU A 230 -6.25 -26.26 0.76
C GLU A 230 -5.62 -24.88 1.02
N LYS A 231 -5.19 -24.65 2.25
CA LYS A 231 -4.51 -23.41 2.66
C LYS A 231 -3.08 -23.40 2.18
N VAL A 232 -2.64 -22.20 1.81
CA VAL A 232 -1.32 -21.94 1.24
C VAL A 232 -0.55 -21.01 2.15
N TYR A 233 0.69 -21.36 2.46
CA TYR A 233 1.60 -20.61 3.31
C TYR A 233 2.91 -20.33 2.59
N THR A 234 3.69 -19.38 3.08
CA THR A 234 5.07 -19.17 2.61
C THR A 234 5.95 -20.37 2.98
N SER A 235 6.83 -20.76 2.07
CA SER A 235 7.65 -21.97 2.25
C SER A 235 9.02 -21.73 2.90
N GLY A 236 9.43 -20.50 3.11
CA GLY A 236 10.76 -20.15 3.60
C GLY A 236 11.92 -20.47 2.63
N ILE A 237 11.64 -21.09 1.48
CA ILE A 237 12.66 -21.45 0.50
C ILE A 237 13.35 -20.19 -0.04
N ALA A 238 14.66 -20.28 -0.23
CA ALA A 238 15.56 -19.23 -0.70
C ALA A 238 15.73 -18.04 0.28
N GLY A 239 15.21 -18.11 1.51
CA GLY A 239 15.37 -17.05 2.52
C GLY A 239 14.71 -15.72 2.13
N ILE A 240 13.83 -15.70 1.12
CA ILE A 240 13.18 -14.48 0.63
C ILE A 240 12.07 -14.04 1.58
N LEU A 241 11.35 -15.01 2.17
CA LEU A 241 10.24 -14.80 3.09
C LEU A 241 10.34 -15.83 4.23
N PRO A 242 9.92 -15.47 5.46
CA PRO A 242 9.79 -16.44 6.55
C PRO A 242 8.81 -17.54 6.18
N GLU A 243 9.05 -18.75 6.69
CA GLU A 243 8.14 -19.88 6.53
C GLU A 243 6.87 -19.72 7.38
N GLY A 244 5.73 -20.22 6.90
CA GLY A 244 4.51 -20.38 7.68
C GLY A 244 3.59 -19.16 7.71
N ILE A 245 3.83 -18.13 6.91
CA ILE A 245 2.89 -16.99 6.79
C ILE A 245 1.75 -17.38 5.86
N PHE A 246 0.50 -17.20 6.31
CA PHE A 246 -0.68 -17.48 5.53
C PHE A 246 -0.79 -16.56 4.30
N VAL A 247 -1.10 -17.14 3.14
CA VAL A 247 -1.16 -16.44 1.85
C VAL A 247 -2.58 -16.46 1.27
N GLY A 248 -3.24 -17.61 1.30
CA GLY A 248 -4.57 -17.77 0.71
C GLY A 248 -5.02 -19.21 0.64
N GLU A 249 -6.06 -19.48 -0.15
CA GLU A 249 -6.65 -20.82 -0.34
C GLU A 249 -6.78 -21.17 -1.82
N ILE A 250 -6.59 -22.44 -2.17
CA ILE A 250 -6.74 -22.95 -3.53
C ILE A 250 -8.24 -22.94 -3.89
N THR A 251 -8.59 -22.21 -4.95
CA THR A 251 -9.97 -22.04 -5.40
C THR A 251 -10.30 -22.79 -6.68
N SER A 252 -9.32 -23.03 -7.56
CA SER A 252 -9.51 -23.87 -8.73
C SER A 252 -8.24 -24.65 -9.08
N ILE A 253 -8.45 -25.82 -9.68
CA ILE A 253 -7.41 -26.69 -10.22
C ILE A 253 -7.90 -27.14 -11.58
N ASP A 254 -7.32 -26.59 -12.65
CA ASP A 254 -7.73 -26.86 -14.01
C ASP A 254 -6.65 -27.65 -14.77
N ASP A 255 -7.06 -28.78 -15.32
CA ASP A 255 -6.23 -29.60 -16.20
C ASP A 255 -6.49 -29.21 -17.65
N LEU A 256 -5.63 -28.35 -18.20
CA LEU A 256 -5.72 -27.90 -19.58
C LEU A 256 -5.17 -28.98 -20.53
N ALA A 257 -5.96 -29.39 -21.52
CA ALA A 257 -5.60 -30.43 -22.47
C ALA A 257 -4.30 -30.12 -23.27
N ASP A 258 -4.05 -28.84 -23.54
CA ASP A 258 -2.92 -28.35 -24.34
C ASP A 258 -1.68 -27.97 -23.51
N SER A 259 -1.69 -28.19 -22.18
CA SER A 259 -0.59 -27.86 -21.27
C SER A 259 -0.05 -29.11 -20.59
N GLU A 260 1.25 -29.15 -20.34
CA GLU A 260 1.88 -30.17 -19.48
C GLU A 260 1.72 -29.86 -17.98
N PHE A 261 1.23 -28.65 -17.65
CA PHE A 261 1.10 -28.15 -16.28
C PHE A 261 -0.36 -27.94 -15.91
N LEU A 262 -0.67 -28.13 -14.63
CA LEU A 262 -1.94 -27.72 -14.04
C LEU A 262 -1.99 -26.21 -13.91
N LYS A 263 -3.17 -25.62 -14.14
CA LYS A 263 -3.46 -24.25 -13.76
C LYS A 263 -4.13 -24.27 -12.40
N ILE A 264 -3.45 -23.76 -11.37
CA ILE A 264 -3.96 -23.73 -10.00
C ILE A 264 -4.12 -22.27 -9.58
N GLU A 265 -5.35 -21.92 -9.21
CA GLU A 265 -5.68 -20.57 -8.76
C GLU A 265 -5.80 -20.52 -7.23
N VAL A 266 -5.19 -19.49 -6.64
CA VAL A 266 -5.23 -19.22 -5.20
C VAL A 266 -5.91 -17.90 -4.95
N SER A 267 -6.99 -17.92 -4.19
CA SER A 267 -7.66 -16.71 -3.71
C SER A 267 -6.89 -16.13 -2.54
N PHE A 268 -6.51 -14.87 -2.66
CA PHE A 268 -5.96 -14.11 -1.54
C PHE A 268 -7.09 -13.70 -0.59
N MET A 269 -6.89 -13.89 0.73
CA MET A 269 -7.97 -13.78 1.73
C MET A 269 -8.60 -12.40 1.84
N GLN A 270 -7.90 -11.33 1.49
CA GLN A 270 -8.46 -9.97 1.54
C GLN A 270 -7.76 -9.04 0.55
N SER A 271 -8.50 -7.95 0.20
CA SER A 271 -7.87 -6.81 -0.43
C SER A 271 -6.84 -6.22 0.54
N PRO A 272 -5.56 -6.13 0.15
CA PRO A 272 -4.51 -5.60 1.01
C PRO A 272 -4.71 -4.12 1.36
N PHE A 273 -5.73 -3.49 0.80
CA PHE A 273 -5.96 -2.05 0.89
C PHE A 273 -7.02 -1.62 1.91
N ASN A 274 -7.75 -2.58 2.49
CA ASN A 274 -8.86 -2.28 3.41
C ASN A 274 -8.42 -1.92 4.82
N GLN A 275 -7.14 -2.04 5.13
CA GLN A 275 -6.60 -1.78 6.46
C GLN A 275 -5.79 -0.49 6.47
N ASP A 276 -5.76 0.18 7.62
CA ASP A 276 -4.98 1.39 7.83
C ASP A 276 -3.63 1.12 8.52
N PHE A 277 -3.51 -0.02 9.20
CA PHE A 277 -2.31 -0.41 9.92
C PHE A 277 -1.85 -1.80 9.51
N TYR A 278 -0.53 -1.95 9.46
CA TYR A 278 0.17 -3.17 9.09
C TYR A 278 1.33 -3.43 10.06
N LEU A 279 1.84 -4.64 10.04
CA LEU A 279 3.08 -5.01 10.69
C LEU A 279 4.15 -5.31 9.64
N ILE A 280 5.33 -4.79 9.84
CA ILE A 280 6.52 -5.14 9.06
C ILE A 280 7.31 -6.16 9.86
N TYR A 281 7.54 -7.32 9.29
CA TYR A 281 8.45 -8.33 9.84
C TYR A 281 9.80 -8.20 9.16
N LYS A 282 10.85 -8.04 9.94
CA LYS A 282 12.22 -7.93 9.47
C LYS A 282 12.73 -9.31 9.10
N ASN A 283 13.15 -9.46 7.85
CA ASN A 283 13.76 -10.67 7.35
C ASN A 283 15.28 -10.54 7.54
N GLU A 284 15.85 -11.23 8.53
CA GLU A 284 17.30 -11.25 8.84
C GLU A 284 18.10 -11.98 7.76
#